data_5b0592174591275b93112746d01663c7
#
_entry.id   5b0592174591275b93112746d01663c7
#
_cell.length_a   1.000
_cell.length_b   1.000
_cell.length_c   1.000
_cell.angle_alpha   90.00
_cell.angle_beta   90.00
_cell.angle_gamma   90.00
#
_symmetry.space_group_name_H-M   'P 1'
#
loop_
_entity.id
_entity.type
_entity.pdbx_description
1 polymer ?
#
loop_
_entity_poly.entity_id
_entity_poly.type
_entity_poly.pdbx_seq_one_letter_code
_entity_poly.pdbx_strand_id
1 'polypeptide(L)'
;MTQSDDAFASLSEEQRFHHLKQTPAISWPALGLFLLGLTIIWFASSMAITDGIPLWSGMLANGLGLYLLFSIMHDALHRNVSTNRQLNEIFGRISLFLLIPAAPMEIARWAHFQHHRFTNNDQDPDNFIHHAKGWQIPMRWANFDLHYLVAFLRNGGKERRRRAPALIFSALVFATVVTALILLGYGMEVLFLWLLASRFALFLVALVFVYLPH
;
A
#
# COMPACT_ATOMS: atom_id res chain seq x y z
N MET A 1 3.87 2.93 -36.09
CA MET A 1 2.90 3.94 -35.64
C MET A 1 1.53 3.32 -35.85
N THR A 2 0.70 3.30 -34.84
CA THR A 2 -0.65 2.74 -34.93
C THR A 2 -1.63 3.85 -35.29
N GLN A 3 -2.80 3.51 -35.84
CA GLN A 3 -3.85 4.47 -36.20
C GLN A 3 -4.32 5.32 -34.99
N SER A 4 -4.08 4.82 -33.76
CA SER A 4 -4.32 5.54 -32.50
C SER A 4 -3.30 6.64 -32.23
N ASP A 5 -2.05 6.47 -32.66
CA ASP A 5 -0.98 7.46 -32.45
C ASP A 5 -1.21 8.70 -33.32
N ASP A 6 -1.67 8.49 -34.55
CA ASP A 6 -2.01 9.57 -35.48
C ASP A 6 -3.24 10.35 -35.01
N ALA A 7 -4.25 9.67 -34.49
CA ALA A 7 -5.45 10.31 -33.92
C ALA A 7 -5.11 11.17 -32.70
N PHE A 8 -4.24 10.68 -31.79
CA PHE A 8 -3.81 11.44 -30.63
C PHE A 8 -2.96 12.66 -31.04
N ALA A 9 -2.09 12.52 -32.06
CA ALA A 9 -1.26 13.59 -32.57
C ALA A 9 -2.06 14.75 -33.17
N SER A 10 -3.26 14.47 -33.72
CA SER A 10 -4.16 15.48 -34.30
C SER A 10 -4.94 16.31 -33.29
N LEU A 11 -4.95 15.93 -32.00
CA LEU A 11 -5.65 16.66 -30.94
C LEU A 11 -4.96 17.98 -30.58
N SER A 12 -5.73 19.02 -30.17
CA SER A 12 -5.17 20.23 -29.56
C SER A 12 -4.48 19.90 -28.23
N GLU A 13 -3.61 20.80 -27.73
CA GLU A 13 -2.92 20.60 -26.42
C GLU A 13 -3.91 20.39 -25.28
N GLU A 14 -4.99 21.15 -25.25
CA GLU A 14 -6.06 21.04 -24.24
C GLU A 14 -6.76 19.67 -24.32
N GLN A 15 -7.07 19.20 -25.53
CA GLN A 15 -7.69 17.90 -25.75
C GLN A 15 -6.75 16.76 -25.38
N ARG A 16 -5.44 16.86 -25.70
CA ARG A 16 -4.42 15.88 -25.26
C ARG A 16 -4.32 15.82 -23.75
N PHE A 17 -4.31 16.99 -23.08
CA PHE A 17 -4.26 17.07 -21.64
C PHE A 17 -5.51 16.45 -20.97
N HIS A 18 -6.69 16.72 -21.51
CA HIS A 18 -7.93 16.06 -21.04
C HIS A 18 -7.90 14.56 -21.28
N HIS A 19 -7.41 14.12 -22.44
CA HIS A 19 -7.29 12.69 -22.75
C HIS A 19 -6.32 11.97 -21.79
N LEU A 20 -5.15 12.57 -21.51
CA LEU A 20 -4.15 12.03 -20.59
C LEU A 20 -4.61 11.97 -19.13
N LYS A 21 -5.57 12.82 -18.75
CA LYS A 21 -6.18 12.81 -17.39
C LYS A 21 -7.30 11.78 -17.22
N GLN A 22 -7.76 11.14 -18.29
CA GLN A 22 -8.83 10.16 -18.17
C GLN A 22 -8.31 8.88 -17.50
N THR A 23 -9.01 8.46 -16.45
CA THR A 23 -8.76 7.15 -15.84
C THR A 23 -9.08 6.07 -16.88
N PRO A 24 -8.15 5.13 -17.18
CA PRO A 24 -8.41 4.05 -18.12
C PRO A 24 -9.44 3.06 -17.57
N ALA A 25 -10.07 2.28 -18.46
CA ALA A 25 -10.94 1.16 -18.05
C ALA A 25 -10.21 0.23 -17.08
N ILE A 26 -8.95 -0.09 -17.37
CA ILE A 26 -7.99 -0.76 -16.49
C ILE A 26 -6.61 -0.16 -16.78
N SER A 27 -5.87 0.21 -15.73
CA SER A 27 -4.46 0.58 -15.83
C SER A 27 -3.61 -0.67 -16.00
N TRP A 28 -3.19 -0.96 -17.23
CA TRP A 28 -2.34 -2.13 -17.54
C TRP A 28 -1.00 -2.12 -16.78
N PRO A 29 -0.31 -0.97 -16.62
CA PRO A 29 0.89 -0.92 -15.78
C PRO A 29 0.61 -1.28 -14.32
N ALA A 30 -0.48 -0.77 -13.73
CA ALA A 30 -0.88 -1.13 -12.38
C ALA A 30 -1.21 -2.63 -12.25
N LEU A 31 -1.92 -3.19 -13.22
CA LEU A 31 -2.23 -4.63 -13.25
C LEU A 31 -0.94 -5.46 -13.36
N GLY A 32 0.00 -5.06 -14.23
CA GLY A 32 1.31 -5.71 -14.36
C GLY A 32 2.11 -5.72 -13.06
N LEU A 33 2.19 -4.58 -12.37
CA LEU A 33 2.85 -4.48 -11.06
C LEU A 33 2.13 -5.30 -9.98
N PHE A 34 0.80 -5.32 -9.99
CA PHE A 34 -0.01 -6.14 -9.07
C PHE A 34 0.30 -7.62 -9.23
N LEU A 35 0.23 -8.12 -10.46
CA LEU A 35 0.52 -9.52 -10.76
C LEU A 35 1.97 -9.88 -10.46
N LEU A 36 2.92 -9.02 -10.80
CA LEU A 36 4.35 -9.21 -10.48
C LEU A 36 4.56 -9.29 -8.96
N GLY A 37 3.99 -8.34 -8.20
CA GLY A 37 4.10 -8.33 -6.73
C GLY A 37 3.53 -9.60 -6.12
N LEU A 38 2.34 -10.04 -6.54
CA LEU A 38 1.73 -11.29 -6.07
C LEU A 38 2.56 -12.53 -6.47
N THR A 39 3.14 -12.55 -7.68
CA THR A 39 3.97 -13.65 -8.15
C THR A 39 5.25 -13.77 -7.31
N ILE A 40 5.90 -12.63 -7.01
CA ILE A 40 7.09 -12.62 -6.13
C ILE A 40 6.72 -13.16 -4.74
N ILE A 41 5.63 -12.67 -4.14
CA ILE A 41 5.19 -13.09 -2.81
C ILE A 41 4.85 -14.59 -2.80
N TRP A 42 4.11 -15.05 -3.80
CA TRP A 42 3.74 -16.47 -3.90
C TRP A 42 4.96 -17.36 -4.05
N PHE A 43 5.87 -17.04 -4.99
CA PHE A 43 7.05 -17.84 -5.28
C PHE A 43 8.02 -17.87 -4.09
N ALA A 44 8.37 -16.71 -3.53
CA ALA A 44 9.29 -16.62 -2.41
C ALA A 44 8.74 -17.28 -1.14
N SER A 45 7.43 -17.14 -0.88
CA SER A 45 6.80 -17.84 0.24
C SER A 45 6.78 -19.34 0.02
N SER A 46 6.44 -19.82 -1.17
CA SER A 46 6.44 -21.24 -1.48
C SER A 46 7.84 -21.86 -1.30
N MET A 47 8.88 -21.19 -1.81
CA MET A 47 10.27 -21.64 -1.65
C MET A 47 10.73 -21.64 -0.19
N ALA A 48 10.32 -20.64 0.59
CA ALA A 48 10.72 -20.57 2.01
C ALA A 48 9.97 -21.61 2.88
N ILE A 49 8.69 -21.88 2.59
CA ILE A 49 7.89 -22.90 3.31
C ILE A 49 8.38 -24.31 3.01
N THR A 50 8.94 -24.55 1.83
CA THR A 50 9.50 -25.87 1.41
C THR A 50 11.01 -26.00 1.67
N ASP A 51 11.58 -25.15 2.50
CA ASP A 51 13.02 -25.12 2.84
C ASP A 51 13.97 -24.92 1.64
N GLY A 52 13.46 -24.45 0.50
CA GLY A 52 14.25 -24.13 -0.68
C GLY A 52 15.10 -22.88 -0.51
N ILE A 53 14.65 -21.93 0.34
CA ILE A 53 15.38 -20.73 0.74
C ILE A 53 15.15 -20.43 2.22
N PRO A 54 16.09 -19.77 2.93
CA PRO A 54 15.89 -19.39 4.32
C PRO A 54 14.78 -18.33 4.45
N LEU A 55 14.05 -18.35 5.57
CA LEU A 55 12.92 -17.41 5.85
C LEU A 55 13.30 -15.93 5.70
N TRP A 56 14.53 -15.55 6.11
CA TRP A 56 14.97 -14.15 5.98
C TRP A 56 15.10 -13.69 4.52
N SER A 57 15.51 -14.56 3.60
CA SER A 57 15.58 -14.22 2.17
C SER A 57 14.19 -14.17 1.54
N GLY A 58 13.29 -15.08 1.96
CA GLY A 58 11.87 -15.00 1.64
C GLY A 58 11.22 -13.70 2.12
N MET A 59 11.57 -13.24 3.34
CA MET A 59 11.14 -11.96 3.90
C MET A 59 11.55 -10.77 3.02
N LEU A 60 12.80 -10.72 2.58
CA LEU A 60 13.29 -9.63 1.72
C LEU A 60 12.58 -9.64 0.36
N ALA A 61 12.42 -10.80 -0.25
CA ALA A 61 11.73 -10.95 -1.54
C ALA A 61 10.24 -10.56 -1.40
N ASN A 62 9.55 -11.05 -0.37
CA ASN A 62 8.17 -10.65 -0.09
C ASN A 62 8.04 -9.15 0.17
N GLY A 63 8.99 -8.55 0.89
CA GLY A 63 9.02 -7.11 1.11
C GLY A 63 9.11 -6.31 -0.19
N LEU A 64 9.90 -6.77 -1.18
CA LEU A 64 9.92 -6.17 -2.51
C LEU A 64 8.58 -6.35 -3.24
N GLY A 65 7.97 -7.54 -3.17
CA GLY A 65 6.64 -7.77 -3.72
C GLY A 65 5.59 -6.85 -3.10
N LEU A 66 5.59 -6.69 -1.77
CA LEU A 66 4.70 -5.78 -1.04
C LEU A 66 4.97 -4.31 -1.37
N TYR A 67 6.22 -3.92 -1.58
CA TYR A 67 6.58 -2.59 -2.04
C TYR A 67 5.98 -2.28 -3.43
N LEU A 68 5.97 -3.24 -4.35
CA LEU A 68 5.28 -3.07 -5.65
C LEU A 68 3.77 -2.89 -5.44
N LEU A 69 3.16 -3.66 -4.54
CA LEU A 69 1.73 -3.53 -4.22
C LEU A 69 1.36 -2.17 -3.61
N PHE A 70 2.32 -1.45 -3.02
CA PHE A 70 2.09 -0.08 -2.55
C PHE A 70 1.62 0.83 -3.68
N SER A 71 2.24 0.77 -4.86
CA SER A 71 1.84 1.61 -6.00
C SER A 71 0.38 1.39 -6.39
N ILE A 72 -0.07 0.13 -6.39
CA ILE A 72 -1.46 -0.21 -6.71
C ILE A 72 -2.41 0.28 -5.63
N MET A 73 -2.05 0.09 -4.36
CA MET A 73 -2.81 0.60 -3.23
C MET A 73 -2.95 2.12 -3.32
N HIS A 74 -1.84 2.83 -3.57
CA HIS A 74 -1.81 4.28 -3.72
C HIS A 74 -2.70 4.77 -4.87
N ASP A 75 -2.58 4.18 -6.06
CA ASP A 75 -3.42 4.51 -7.21
C ASP A 75 -4.90 4.22 -6.93
N ALA A 76 -5.20 3.17 -6.19
CA ALA A 76 -6.55 2.85 -5.78
C ALA A 76 -7.13 3.85 -4.76
N LEU A 77 -6.30 4.48 -3.91
CA LEU A 77 -6.73 5.60 -3.05
C LEU A 77 -7.26 6.77 -3.90
N HIS A 78 -6.59 7.04 -5.03
CA HIS A 78 -6.98 8.07 -6.01
C HIS A 78 -8.03 7.61 -7.03
N ARG A 79 -8.43 6.34 -7.01
CA ARG A 79 -9.35 5.72 -7.99
C ARG A 79 -8.80 5.70 -9.43
N ASN A 80 -7.49 5.54 -9.58
CA ASN A 80 -6.80 5.59 -10.85
C ASN A 80 -6.48 4.19 -11.45
N VAL A 81 -6.73 3.11 -10.71
CA VAL A 81 -6.50 1.73 -11.21
C VAL A 81 -7.53 1.35 -12.27
N SER A 82 -8.78 1.77 -12.11
CA SER A 82 -9.87 1.45 -13.03
C SER A 82 -11.01 2.46 -12.93
N THR A 83 -11.69 2.72 -14.06
CA THR A 83 -13.00 3.42 -14.07
C THR A 83 -14.08 2.61 -13.38
N ASN A 84 -13.96 1.26 -13.36
CA ASN A 84 -14.85 0.42 -12.57
C ASN A 84 -14.49 0.53 -11.09
N ARG A 85 -15.38 1.18 -10.33
CA ARG A 85 -15.19 1.43 -8.90
C ARG A 85 -14.98 0.16 -8.08
N GLN A 86 -15.67 -0.93 -8.42
CA GLN A 86 -15.53 -2.20 -7.68
C GLN A 86 -14.15 -2.82 -7.91
N LEU A 87 -13.67 -2.87 -9.16
CA LEU A 87 -12.33 -3.35 -9.46
C LEU A 87 -11.26 -2.51 -8.76
N ASN A 88 -11.39 -1.18 -8.82
CA ASN A 88 -10.47 -0.29 -8.13
C ASN A 88 -10.41 -0.59 -6.61
N GLU A 89 -11.57 -0.76 -5.95
CA GLU A 89 -11.62 -1.10 -4.52
C GLU A 89 -11.05 -2.51 -4.24
N ILE A 90 -11.27 -3.49 -5.09
CA ILE A 90 -10.72 -4.85 -4.92
C ILE A 90 -9.20 -4.84 -4.97
N PHE A 91 -8.60 -4.25 -6.01
CA PHE A 91 -7.14 -4.14 -6.13
C PHE A 91 -6.53 -3.40 -4.94
N GLY A 92 -7.12 -2.26 -4.55
CA GLY A 92 -6.66 -1.49 -3.42
C GLY A 92 -6.75 -2.25 -2.09
N ARG A 93 -7.84 -2.94 -1.82
CA ARG A 93 -8.04 -3.69 -0.56
C ARG A 93 -7.14 -4.92 -0.46
N ILE A 94 -6.92 -5.65 -1.54
CA ILE A 94 -5.97 -6.79 -1.56
C ILE A 94 -4.55 -6.27 -1.28
N SER A 95 -4.11 -5.24 -2.01
CA SER A 95 -2.79 -4.66 -1.84
C SER A 95 -2.58 -4.11 -0.42
N LEU A 96 -3.58 -3.39 0.11
CA LEU A 96 -3.52 -2.83 1.46
C LEU A 96 -3.50 -3.91 2.53
N PHE A 97 -4.33 -4.95 2.43
CA PHE A 97 -4.37 -6.04 3.40
C PHE A 97 -3.05 -6.79 3.49
N LEU A 98 -2.38 -6.99 2.37
CA LEU A 98 -1.07 -7.64 2.34
C LEU A 98 0.03 -6.72 2.91
N LEU A 99 0.00 -5.43 2.57
CA LEU A 99 1.03 -4.47 2.95
C LEU A 99 0.87 -3.94 4.38
N ILE A 100 -0.34 -3.53 4.77
CA ILE A 100 -0.69 -2.96 6.08
C ILE A 100 -1.88 -3.74 6.63
N PRO A 101 -1.65 -4.98 7.08
CA PRO A 101 -2.72 -5.82 7.59
C PRO A 101 -3.42 -5.12 8.76
N ALA A 102 -4.71 -5.28 8.90
CA ALA A 102 -5.59 -4.60 9.83
C ALA A 102 -5.95 -3.14 9.48
N ALA A 103 -5.34 -2.49 8.51
CA ALA A 103 -5.76 -1.16 8.06
C ALA A 103 -6.91 -1.27 7.02
N PRO A 104 -8.07 -0.65 7.25
CA PRO A 104 -9.12 -0.59 6.24
C PRO A 104 -8.83 0.52 5.23
N MET A 105 -9.27 0.32 3.97
CA MET A 105 -9.09 1.26 2.86
C MET A 105 -9.64 2.66 3.17
N GLU A 106 -10.68 2.74 3.98
CA GLU A 106 -11.31 3.99 4.40
C GLU A 106 -10.38 4.86 5.26
N ILE A 107 -9.57 4.23 6.12
CA ILE A 107 -8.61 4.95 6.97
C ILE A 107 -7.36 5.29 6.17
N ALA A 108 -6.85 4.37 5.37
CA ALA A 108 -5.72 4.63 4.47
C ALA A 108 -6.02 5.83 3.56
N ARG A 109 -7.22 5.86 2.97
CA ARG A 109 -7.68 7.00 2.14
C ARG A 109 -7.79 8.30 2.95
N TRP A 110 -8.30 8.24 4.17
CA TRP A 110 -8.36 9.42 5.03
C TRP A 110 -6.96 9.98 5.30
N ALA A 111 -6.02 9.14 5.75
CA ALA A 111 -4.66 9.56 6.08
C ALA A 111 -3.94 10.15 4.86
N HIS A 112 -4.04 9.49 3.70
CA HIS A 112 -3.45 9.93 2.46
C HIS A 112 -3.99 11.30 2.00
N PHE A 113 -5.30 11.53 2.09
CA PHE A 113 -5.88 12.83 1.77
C PHE A 113 -5.60 13.91 2.83
N GLN A 114 -5.28 13.56 4.10
CA GLN A 114 -4.74 14.54 5.03
C GLN A 114 -3.34 14.99 4.60
N HIS A 115 -2.46 14.06 4.15
CA HIS A 115 -1.18 14.43 3.56
C HIS A 115 -1.35 15.40 2.39
N HIS A 116 -2.18 15.08 1.38
CA HIS A 116 -2.43 15.99 0.26
C HIS A 116 -2.98 17.36 0.65
N ARG A 117 -3.79 17.41 1.70
CA ARG A 117 -4.39 18.66 2.19
C ARG A 117 -3.41 19.54 2.95
N PHE A 118 -2.50 18.93 3.68
CA PHE A 118 -1.63 19.61 4.64
C PHE A 118 -0.13 19.44 4.31
N THR A 119 0.18 19.07 3.08
CA THR A 119 1.55 18.79 2.63
C THR A 119 2.55 19.78 3.21
N ASN A 120 3.58 19.25 3.87
CA ASN A 120 4.71 19.97 4.46
C ASN A 120 4.32 20.95 5.59
N ASN A 121 3.15 20.84 6.22
CA ASN A 121 2.83 21.61 7.41
C ASN A 121 2.67 20.71 8.65
N ASP A 122 2.57 21.32 9.85
CA ASP A 122 2.51 20.58 11.14
C ASP A 122 1.36 19.57 11.26
N GLN A 123 0.33 19.69 10.40
CA GLN A 123 -0.82 18.77 10.38
C GLN A 123 -0.64 17.62 9.39
N ASP A 124 0.45 17.63 8.60
CA ASP A 124 0.78 16.57 7.67
C ASP A 124 1.19 15.30 8.43
N PRO A 125 0.48 14.17 8.24
CA PRO A 125 0.89 12.92 8.88
C PRO A 125 2.30 12.47 8.48
N ASP A 126 2.82 12.86 7.31
CA ASP A 126 4.13 12.48 6.79
C ASP A 126 5.29 13.18 7.51
N ASN A 127 5.02 14.26 8.24
CA ASN A 127 6.02 14.92 9.10
C ASN A 127 6.65 13.96 10.11
N PHE A 128 5.97 12.88 10.47
CA PHE A 128 6.53 11.83 11.30
C PHE A 128 7.75 11.17 10.66
N ILE A 129 7.78 11.06 9.34
CA ILE A 129 8.87 10.48 8.55
C ILE A 129 10.00 11.49 8.40
N HIS A 130 9.68 12.72 8.01
CA HIS A 130 10.66 13.77 7.72
C HIS A 130 11.44 14.25 8.97
N HIS A 131 10.77 14.38 10.12
CA HIS A 131 11.40 14.83 11.36
C HIS A 131 12.04 13.71 12.19
N ALA A 132 12.37 12.57 11.57
CA ALA A 132 13.08 11.49 12.22
C ALA A 132 14.56 11.87 12.46
N LYS A 133 15.05 11.73 13.70
CA LYS A 133 16.49 11.77 13.97
C LYS A 133 17.14 10.49 13.42
N GLY A 134 18.42 10.55 13.00
CA GLY A 134 19.09 9.44 12.33
C GLY A 134 18.87 8.05 12.95
N TRP A 135 18.98 7.92 14.28
CA TRP A 135 18.75 6.66 14.99
C TRP A 135 17.27 6.22 15.02
N GLN A 136 16.31 7.13 14.79
CA GLN A 136 14.88 6.85 14.78
C GLN A 136 14.38 6.39 13.39
N ILE A 137 15.17 6.65 12.34
CA ILE A 137 14.77 6.40 10.95
C ILE A 137 14.25 4.98 10.76
N PRO A 138 14.97 3.89 11.10
CA PRO A 138 14.51 2.55 10.84
C PRO A 138 13.14 2.26 11.48
N MET A 139 12.96 2.70 12.73
CA MET A 139 11.72 2.46 13.47
C MET A 139 10.54 3.29 12.94
N ARG A 140 10.77 4.57 12.66
CA ARG A 140 9.70 5.45 12.18
C ARG A 140 9.27 5.07 10.77
N TRP A 141 10.22 4.81 9.88
CA TRP A 141 9.94 4.48 8.50
C TRP A 141 9.30 3.10 8.34
N ALA A 142 9.68 2.12 9.15
CA ALA A 142 9.05 0.81 9.13
C ALA A 142 7.66 0.76 9.78
N ASN A 143 7.26 1.81 10.54
CA ASN A 143 6.03 1.81 11.35
C ASN A 143 5.20 3.10 11.21
N PHE A 144 5.30 3.80 10.08
CA PHE A 144 4.53 5.04 9.89
C PHE A 144 3.01 4.79 9.79
N ASP A 145 2.61 3.58 9.39
CA ASP A 145 1.22 3.14 9.39
C ASP A 145 0.58 3.20 10.79
N LEU A 146 1.33 2.83 11.83
CA LEU A 146 0.88 2.96 13.22
C LEU A 146 0.72 4.44 13.62
N HIS A 147 1.61 5.30 13.14
CA HIS A 147 1.46 6.74 13.33
C HIS A 147 0.20 7.28 12.66
N TYR A 148 -0.10 6.85 11.44
CA TYR A 148 -1.33 7.22 10.73
C TYR A 148 -2.58 6.76 11.48
N LEU A 149 -2.54 5.56 12.05
CA LEU A 149 -3.62 5.07 12.90
C LEU A 149 -3.81 5.96 14.15
N VAL A 150 -2.71 6.32 14.84
CA VAL A 150 -2.76 7.21 16.01
C VAL A 150 -3.27 8.60 15.61
N ALA A 151 -2.81 9.15 14.50
CA ALA A 151 -3.27 10.44 13.96
C ALA A 151 -4.79 10.40 13.66
N PHE A 152 -5.27 9.32 13.05
CA PHE A 152 -6.69 9.11 12.80
C PHE A 152 -7.50 9.01 14.10
N LEU A 153 -7.03 8.25 15.08
CA LEU A 153 -7.72 8.10 16.36
C LEU A 153 -7.79 9.41 17.17
N ARG A 154 -6.76 10.25 17.06
CA ARG A 154 -6.72 11.56 17.73
C ARG A 154 -7.51 12.64 16.99
N ASN A 155 -7.30 12.74 15.68
CA ASN A 155 -7.74 13.88 14.86
C ASN A 155 -8.94 13.57 13.96
N GLY A 156 -9.37 12.31 13.88
CA GLY A 156 -10.44 11.85 12.98
C GLY A 156 -11.84 12.39 13.27
N GLY A 157 -12.09 12.95 14.47
CA GLY A 157 -13.36 13.58 14.81
C GLY A 157 -14.60 12.72 14.48
N LYS A 158 -15.52 13.25 13.69
CA LYS A 158 -16.72 12.54 13.22
C LYS A 158 -16.38 11.34 12.32
N GLU A 159 -15.32 11.44 11.51
CA GLU A 159 -14.87 10.35 10.64
C GLU A 159 -14.40 9.14 11.43
N ARG A 160 -13.81 9.33 12.61
CA ARG A 160 -13.43 8.23 13.50
C ARG A 160 -14.64 7.35 13.87
N ARG A 161 -15.73 7.96 14.29
CA ARG A 161 -16.96 7.20 14.64
C ARG A 161 -17.54 6.50 13.42
N ARG A 162 -17.56 7.14 12.28
CA ARG A 162 -18.12 6.61 11.03
C ARG A 162 -17.31 5.43 10.50
N ARG A 163 -15.97 5.44 10.66
CA ARG A 163 -15.07 4.42 10.11
C ARG A 163 -14.61 3.38 11.14
N ALA A 164 -14.94 3.55 12.41
CA ALA A 164 -14.61 2.59 13.46
C ALA A 164 -15.08 1.15 13.13
N PRO A 165 -16.29 0.90 12.61
CA PRO A 165 -16.71 -0.44 12.25
C PRO A 165 -15.79 -1.10 11.21
N ALA A 166 -15.31 -0.35 10.20
CA ALA A 166 -14.38 -0.88 9.20
C ALA A 166 -13.03 -1.22 9.83
N LEU A 167 -12.53 -0.39 10.76
CA LEU A 167 -11.29 -0.67 11.49
C LEU A 167 -11.41 -1.95 12.33
N ILE A 168 -12.50 -2.08 13.10
CA ILE A 168 -12.74 -3.25 13.94
C ILE A 168 -12.85 -4.51 13.06
N PHE A 169 -13.62 -4.45 11.98
CA PHE A 169 -13.77 -5.57 11.05
C PHE A 169 -12.42 -5.99 10.45
N SER A 170 -11.63 -5.04 9.95
CA SER A 170 -10.31 -5.32 9.37
C SER A 170 -9.35 -5.93 10.40
N ALA A 171 -9.34 -5.40 11.63
CA ALA A 171 -8.53 -5.95 12.73
C ALA A 171 -8.97 -7.37 13.12
N LEU A 172 -10.27 -7.66 13.17
CA LEU A 172 -10.79 -9.01 13.44
C LEU A 172 -10.42 -9.99 12.32
N VAL A 173 -10.56 -9.60 11.06
CA VAL A 173 -10.15 -10.44 9.91
C VAL A 173 -8.66 -10.75 10.01
N PHE A 174 -7.82 -9.75 10.23
CA PHE A 174 -6.38 -9.94 10.39
C PHE A 174 -6.07 -10.87 11.58
N ALA A 175 -6.63 -10.62 12.75
CA ALA A 175 -6.41 -11.45 13.93
C ALA A 175 -6.85 -12.91 13.70
N THR A 176 -7.98 -13.11 13.02
CA THR A 176 -8.47 -14.46 12.70
C THR A 176 -7.51 -15.18 11.75
N VAL A 177 -7.05 -14.53 10.68
CA VAL A 177 -6.12 -15.13 9.72
C VAL A 177 -4.80 -15.48 10.39
N VAL A 178 -4.21 -14.55 11.16
CA VAL A 178 -2.94 -14.79 11.87
C VAL A 178 -3.08 -15.93 12.89
N THR A 179 -4.14 -15.90 13.70
CA THR A 179 -4.39 -16.97 14.69
C THR A 179 -4.55 -18.33 14.02
N ALA A 180 -5.31 -18.42 12.93
CA ALA A 180 -5.50 -19.65 12.19
C ALA A 180 -4.17 -20.20 11.65
N LEU A 181 -3.33 -19.34 11.04
CA LEU A 181 -2.02 -19.75 10.53
C LEU A 181 -1.07 -20.19 11.65
N ILE A 182 -1.07 -19.51 12.80
CA ILE A 182 -0.26 -19.94 13.95
C ILE A 182 -0.72 -21.29 14.49
N LEU A 183 -2.02 -21.53 14.59
CA LEU A 183 -2.58 -22.80 15.04
C LEU A 183 -2.28 -23.95 14.06
N LEU A 184 -2.12 -23.64 12.76
CA LEU A 184 -1.68 -24.59 11.74
C LEU A 184 -0.18 -24.83 11.74
N GLY A 185 0.61 -24.18 12.61
CA GLY A 185 2.05 -24.37 12.75
C GLY A 185 2.92 -23.37 11.96
N TYR A 186 2.32 -22.40 11.23
CA TYR A 186 3.03 -21.43 10.38
C TYR A 186 3.44 -20.14 11.11
N GLY A 187 3.71 -20.20 12.43
CA GLY A 187 3.99 -18.98 13.21
C GLY A 187 5.24 -18.22 12.76
N MET A 188 6.33 -18.93 12.43
CA MET A 188 7.57 -18.31 11.95
C MET A 188 7.42 -17.76 10.53
N GLU A 189 6.70 -18.47 9.67
CA GLU A 189 6.38 -18.03 8.31
C GLU A 189 5.53 -16.75 8.33
N VAL A 190 4.51 -16.69 9.16
CA VAL A 190 3.71 -15.45 9.36
C VAL A 190 4.59 -14.30 9.83
N LEU A 191 5.46 -14.54 10.81
CA LEU A 191 6.37 -13.52 11.31
C LEU A 191 7.31 -13.00 10.22
N PHE A 192 8.03 -13.88 9.53
CA PHE A 192 9.03 -13.48 8.54
C PHE A 192 8.40 -13.08 7.21
N LEU A 193 7.57 -13.97 6.62
CA LEU A 193 7.11 -13.80 5.25
C LEU A 193 5.99 -12.78 5.10
N TRP A 194 5.34 -12.37 6.19
CA TRP A 194 4.31 -11.34 6.16
C TRP A 194 4.64 -10.15 7.05
N LEU A 195 4.73 -10.32 8.38
CA LEU A 195 4.82 -9.18 9.29
C LEU A 195 6.14 -8.40 9.14
N LEU A 196 7.29 -9.07 9.14
CA LEU A 196 8.59 -8.42 8.94
C LEU A 196 8.78 -7.96 7.49
N ALA A 197 8.29 -8.74 6.50
CA ALA A 197 8.26 -8.32 5.10
C ALA A 197 7.47 -7.02 4.90
N SER A 198 6.31 -6.88 5.56
CA SER A 198 5.52 -5.65 5.58
C SER A 198 6.32 -4.46 6.16
N ARG A 199 7.03 -4.66 7.28
CA ARG A 199 7.88 -3.60 7.86
C ARG A 199 9.00 -3.16 6.93
N PHE A 200 9.65 -4.13 6.25
CA PHE A 200 10.67 -3.83 5.25
C PHE A 200 10.09 -3.08 4.03
N ALA A 201 8.93 -3.50 3.54
CA ALA A 201 8.24 -2.78 2.45
C ALA A 201 7.89 -1.34 2.84
N LEU A 202 7.35 -1.12 4.04
CA LEU A 202 7.01 0.23 4.55
C LEU A 202 8.25 1.11 4.71
N PHE A 203 9.37 0.54 5.16
CA PHE A 203 10.65 1.25 5.19
C PHE A 203 11.05 1.74 3.79
N LEU A 204 10.95 0.88 2.76
CA LEU A 204 11.23 1.26 1.37
C LEU A 204 10.26 2.31 0.84
N VAL A 205 8.98 2.20 1.18
CA VAL A 205 7.94 3.19 0.82
C VAL A 205 8.29 4.55 1.43
N ALA A 206 8.60 4.59 2.72
CA ALA A 206 8.99 5.83 3.39
C ALA A 206 10.25 6.46 2.76
N LEU A 207 11.25 5.65 2.43
CA LEU A 207 12.46 6.12 1.76
C LEU A 207 12.15 6.71 0.38
N VAL A 208 11.48 5.94 -0.48
CA VAL A 208 11.38 6.26 -1.92
C VAL A 208 10.24 7.23 -2.23
N PHE A 209 9.09 7.11 -1.55
CA PHE A 209 7.91 7.92 -1.88
C PHE A 209 7.69 9.11 -0.95
N VAL A 210 8.29 9.10 0.25
CA VAL A 210 8.10 10.18 1.22
C VAL A 210 9.37 10.99 1.41
N TYR A 211 10.50 10.36 1.74
CA TYR A 211 11.72 11.06 2.12
C TYR A 211 12.51 11.61 0.92
N LEU A 212 12.73 10.81 -0.14
CA LEU A 212 13.55 11.25 -1.29
C LEU A 212 12.92 12.36 -2.14
N PRO A 213 11.58 12.47 -2.32
CA PRO A 213 10.98 13.55 -3.09
C PRO A 213 10.94 14.90 -2.39
N HIS A 214 11.17 14.95 -1.08
CA HIS A 214 11.10 16.12 -0.22
C HIS A 214 12.47 16.42 0.40
#